data_cd627838b3847958b3b033b2cc8e4ba1
#
_entry.id   cd627838b3847958b3b033b2cc8e4ba1
#
_cell.length_a   1.000
_cell.length_b   1.000
_cell.length_c   1.000
_cell.angle_alpha   90.00
_cell.angle_beta   90.00
_cell.angle_gamma   90.00
#
_symmetry.space_group_name_H-M   'P 1'
#
loop_
_entity.id
_entity.type
_entity.pdbx_description
1 polymer ?
#
loop_
_entity_poly.entity_id
_entity_poly.type
_entity_poly.pdbx_seq_one_letter_code
_entity_poly.pdbx_strand_id
1 'polypeptide(L)'
;MQPGQMAYDRGITVFSPDGRLFQVEYAREAVKKGTTTIGIKFKDGVILIVDKRVSSKLVEKSIEKIYDIDEYIGCASSGLVADARILVDDARKEAQIHKVNYGENIGVEMLTKKVCDYEQNFTQYGGARPFGTSLLVAGTDGFFELKRSRTRDPIFD
;
A
#
# COMPACT_ATOMS: atom_id res chain seq x y z
N MET A 1 17.99 -20.19 10.19
CA MET A 1 16.56 -20.41 10.51
C MET A 1 16.48 -21.59 11.47
N GLN A 2 15.80 -21.45 12.60
CA GLN A 2 15.63 -22.57 13.53
C GLN A 2 14.58 -23.55 12.99
N PRO A 3 14.73 -24.88 13.18
CA PRO A 3 13.81 -25.88 12.62
C PRO A 3 12.35 -25.71 13.03
N GLY A 4 12.07 -25.08 14.16
CA GLY A 4 10.70 -24.80 14.64
C GLY A 4 9.98 -23.68 13.91
N GLN A 5 10.68 -22.77 13.24
CA GLN A 5 10.06 -21.66 12.49
C GLN A 5 9.41 -22.12 11.18
N MET A 6 9.93 -23.18 10.57
CA MET A 6 9.41 -23.72 9.28
C MET A 6 7.98 -24.29 9.39
N ALA A 7 7.47 -24.53 10.61
CA ALA A 7 6.11 -25.03 10.79
C ALA A 7 5.04 -23.92 10.75
N TYR A 8 5.41 -22.70 11.11
CA TYR A 8 4.51 -21.55 11.26
C TYR A 8 4.57 -20.55 10.09
N ASP A 9 5.51 -20.72 9.16
CA ASP A 9 5.67 -19.82 8.02
C ASP A 9 4.81 -20.18 6.81
N ARG A 10 4.19 -21.37 6.81
CA ARG A 10 3.38 -21.88 5.68
C ARG A 10 1.95 -21.35 5.64
N GLY A 11 1.44 -20.91 6.78
CA GLY A 11 0.07 -20.40 6.91
C GLY A 11 0.06 -18.89 7.12
N ILE A 12 -0.74 -18.17 6.32
CA ILE A 12 -0.89 -16.72 6.46
C ILE A 12 -1.67 -16.33 7.72
N THR A 13 -2.59 -17.20 8.15
CA THR A 13 -3.50 -16.98 9.28
C THR A 13 -2.98 -17.53 10.60
N VAL A 14 -1.78 -18.14 10.61
CA VAL A 14 -1.24 -18.83 11.78
C VAL A 14 -0.22 -17.95 12.47
N PHE A 15 -0.50 -17.63 13.74
CA PHE A 15 0.49 -16.97 14.60
C PHE A 15 1.56 -17.95 15.05
N SER A 16 2.82 -17.49 15.06
CA SER A 16 3.88 -18.19 15.78
C SER A 16 3.63 -18.12 17.29
N PRO A 17 4.31 -18.97 18.10
CA PRO A 17 4.24 -18.88 19.57
C PRO A 17 4.59 -17.50 20.12
N ASP A 18 5.43 -16.73 19.39
CA ASP A 18 5.82 -15.36 19.73
C ASP A 18 4.81 -14.32 19.22
N GLY A 19 3.65 -14.74 18.69
CA GLY A 19 2.62 -13.86 18.17
C GLY A 19 2.91 -13.21 16.81
N ARG A 20 3.85 -13.73 16.01
CA ARG A 20 4.26 -13.16 14.70
C ARG A 20 3.50 -13.80 13.56
N LEU A 21 3.22 -13.02 12.52
CA LEU A 21 2.70 -13.46 11.23
C LEU A 21 3.84 -13.43 10.20
N PHE A 22 4.51 -14.57 9.98
CA PHE A 22 5.70 -14.62 9.12
C PHE A 22 5.43 -14.20 7.67
N GLN A 23 4.28 -14.50 7.12
CA GLN A 23 3.94 -14.09 5.74
C GLN A 23 3.81 -12.57 5.61
N VAL A 24 3.35 -11.87 6.64
CA VAL A 24 3.32 -10.40 6.70
C VAL A 24 4.74 -9.83 6.78
N GLU A 25 5.61 -10.45 7.56
CA GLU A 25 7.02 -10.04 7.65
C GLU A 25 7.74 -10.23 6.31
N TYR A 26 7.50 -11.32 5.59
CA TYR A 26 8.07 -11.55 4.26
C TYR A 26 7.54 -10.54 3.23
N ALA A 27 6.26 -10.17 3.31
CA ALA A 27 5.71 -9.10 2.48
C ALA A 27 6.39 -7.75 2.78
N ARG A 28 6.64 -7.42 4.04
CA ARG A 28 7.43 -6.23 4.44
C ARG A 28 8.86 -6.24 3.87
N GLU A 29 9.51 -7.40 3.83
CA GLU A 29 10.82 -7.51 3.19
C GLU A 29 10.76 -7.30 1.68
N ALA A 30 9.66 -7.71 1.02
CA ALA A 30 9.45 -7.40 -0.40
C ALA A 30 9.32 -5.89 -0.62
N VAL A 31 8.61 -5.17 0.26
CA VAL A 31 8.52 -3.69 0.21
C VAL A 31 9.89 -3.04 0.38
N LYS A 32 10.71 -3.51 1.34
CA LYS A 32 12.06 -2.98 1.59
C LYS A 32 13.01 -3.17 0.39
N LYS A 33 12.81 -4.22 -0.40
CA LYS A 33 13.57 -4.48 -1.65
C LYS A 33 13.12 -3.61 -2.82
N GLY A 34 11.99 -2.92 -2.69
CA GLY A 34 11.53 -1.94 -3.65
C GLY A 34 12.41 -0.69 -3.71
N THR A 35 12.20 0.13 -4.73
CA THR A 35 12.88 1.42 -4.83
C THR A 35 12.25 2.47 -3.93
N THR A 36 13.02 3.49 -3.57
CA THR A 36 12.62 4.53 -2.63
C THR A 36 11.44 5.35 -3.16
N THR A 37 10.52 5.63 -2.28
CA THR A 37 9.39 6.56 -2.49
C THR A 37 9.36 7.53 -1.32
N ILE A 38 9.30 8.82 -1.62
CA ILE A 38 9.33 9.92 -0.64
C ILE A 38 8.07 10.76 -0.82
N GLY A 39 7.41 11.06 0.29
CA GLY A 39 6.33 12.04 0.36
C GLY A 39 6.73 13.19 1.27
N ILE A 40 6.51 14.41 0.82
CA ILE A 40 6.80 15.63 1.58
C ILE A 40 5.54 16.47 1.64
N LYS A 41 5.07 16.73 2.87
CA LYS A 41 3.97 17.67 3.13
C LYS A 41 4.58 19.01 3.54
N PHE A 42 4.11 20.10 2.93
CA PHE A 42 4.43 21.46 3.29
C PHE A 42 3.16 22.32 3.43
N LYS A 43 3.30 23.60 3.74
CA LYS A 43 2.13 24.44 4.06
C LYS A 43 1.10 24.48 2.93
N ASP A 44 1.55 24.59 1.70
CA ASP A 44 0.71 24.87 0.54
C ASP A 44 0.67 23.69 -0.46
N GLY A 45 1.06 22.48 -0.04
CA GLY A 45 1.07 21.34 -0.93
C GLY A 45 1.66 20.05 -0.38
N VAL A 46 1.62 19.05 -1.25
CA VAL A 46 2.24 17.74 -1.05
C VAL A 46 3.02 17.37 -2.30
N ILE A 47 4.21 16.82 -2.13
CA ILE A 47 5.06 16.32 -3.22
C ILE A 47 5.29 14.83 -3.01
N LEU A 48 5.10 14.05 -4.07
CA LEU A 48 5.49 12.65 -4.15
C LEU A 48 6.67 12.50 -5.11
N ILE A 49 7.72 11.85 -4.66
CA ILE A 49 8.94 11.60 -5.42
C ILE A 49 9.22 10.10 -5.40
N VAL A 50 9.51 9.51 -6.56
CA VAL A 50 9.81 8.08 -6.68
C VAL A 50 11.13 7.86 -7.41
N ASP A 51 11.90 6.91 -6.92
CA ASP A 51 13.06 6.37 -7.63
C ASP A 51 12.58 5.29 -8.61
N LYS A 52 12.89 5.47 -9.91
CA LYS A 52 12.63 4.47 -10.95
C LYS A 52 13.94 3.84 -11.37
N ARG A 53 14.17 2.59 -10.99
CA ARG A 53 15.28 1.80 -11.52
C ARG A 53 14.91 1.20 -12.86
N VAL A 54 15.47 1.73 -13.92
CA VAL A 54 15.22 1.30 -15.30
C VAL A 54 16.44 0.56 -15.80
N SER A 55 16.30 -0.71 -16.11
CA SER A 55 17.38 -1.52 -16.67
C SER A 55 17.59 -1.30 -18.17
N SER A 56 16.63 -0.69 -18.85
CA SER A 56 16.70 -0.39 -20.29
C SER A 56 15.85 0.84 -20.61
N LYS A 57 16.37 1.73 -21.46
CA LYS A 57 15.66 2.93 -21.94
C LYS A 57 14.31 2.62 -22.63
N LEU A 58 14.16 1.41 -23.18
CA LEU A 58 12.93 0.96 -23.83
C LEU A 58 11.78 0.69 -22.82
N VAL A 59 12.11 0.44 -21.55
CA VAL A 59 11.16 0.08 -20.50
C VAL A 59 10.82 1.28 -19.60
N GLU A 60 11.52 2.40 -19.75
CA GLU A 60 11.38 3.58 -18.88
C GLU A 60 9.94 4.09 -18.76
N LYS A 61 9.21 4.13 -19.86
CA LYS A 61 7.82 4.60 -19.89
C LYS A 61 6.80 3.62 -19.33
N SER A 62 7.17 2.34 -19.18
CA SER A 62 6.24 1.29 -18.72
C SER A 62 6.21 1.11 -17.20
N ILE A 63 7.18 1.67 -16.49
CA ILE A 63 7.23 1.57 -15.02
C ILE A 63 6.51 2.77 -14.41
N GLU A 64 5.25 2.58 -14.15
CA GLU A 64 4.44 3.53 -13.39
C GLU A 64 4.58 3.24 -11.89
N LYS A 65 4.86 4.26 -11.09
CA LYS A 65 4.96 4.19 -9.62
C LYS A 65 4.24 5.34 -8.92
N ILE A 66 3.81 6.33 -9.68
CA ILE A 66 2.91 7.39 -9.23
C ILE A 66 1.62 7.19 -10.00
N TYR A 67 0.51 7.21 -9.29
CA TYR A 67 -0.83 6.95 -9.83
C TYR A 67 -1.79 8.03 -9.37
N ASP A 68 -2.65 8.46 -10.27
CA ASP A 68 -3.79 9.29 -9.94
C ASP A 68 -4.94 8.40 -9.47
N ILE A 69 -5.48 8.71 -8.30
CA ILE A 69 -6.66 8.03 -7.74
C ILE A 69 -7.92 8.78 -8.12
N ASP A 70 -7.98 10.07 -7.83
CA ASP A 70 -9.06 10.98 -8.14
C ASP A 70 -8.47 12.37 -8.42
N GLU A 71 -9.29 13.36 -8.76
CA GLU A 71 -8.90 14.72 -9.09
C GLU A 71 -7.97 15.37 -8.05
N TYR A 72 -8.19 15.07 -6.77
CA TYR A 72 -7.45 15.67 -5.64
C TYR A 72 -6.58 14.68 -4.88
N ILE A 73 -6.51 13.43 -5.29
CA ILE A 73 -5.76 12.38 -4.60
C ILE A 73 -4.88 11.62 -5.58
N GLY A 74 -3.60 11.57 -5.27
CA GLY A 74 -2.62 10.72 -5.93
C GLY A 74 -1.94 9.79 -4.95
N CYS A 75 -1.28 8.77 -5.45
CA CYS A 75 -0.45 7.91 -4.63
C CYS A 75 0.85 7.50 -5.33
N ALA A 76 1.83 7.12 -4.52
CA ALA A 76 3.09 6.57 -4.99
C ALA A 76 3.36 5.23 -4.31
N SER A 77 3.91 4.26 -5.06
CA SER A 77 4.13 2.90 -4.59
C SER A 77 5.60 2.58 -4.33
N SER A 78 5.82 1.65 -3.38
CA SER A 78 7.11 0.98 -3.17
C SER A 78 6.88 -0.51 -2.96
N GLY A 79 7.73 -1.36 -3.55
CA GLY A 79 7.60 -2.81 -3.53
C GLY A 79 7.18 -3.39 -4.87
N LEU A 80 6.27 -4.36 -4.86
CA LEU A 80 5.78 -5.04 -6.05
C LEU A 80 4.75 -4.18 -6.81
N VAL A 81 5.12 -3.73 -8.01
CA VAL A 81 4.26 -2.85 -8.85
C VAL A 81 2.94 -3.53 -9.23
N ALA A 82 2.95 -4.85 -9.47
CA ALA A 82 1.73 -5.59 -9.80
C ALA A 82 0.70 -5.55 -8.65
N ASP A 83 1.17 -5.68 -7.41
CA ASP A 83 0.32 -5.59 -6.23
C ASP A 83 -0.20 -4.15 -6.04
N ALA A 84 0.65 -3.16 -6.28
CA ALA A 84 0.27 -1.75 -6.20
C ALA A 84 -0.89 -1.41 -7.14
N ARG A 85 -0.91 -1.94 -8.35
CA ARG A 85 -2.00 -1.71 -9.32
C ARG A 85 -3.36 -2.19 -8.79
N ILE A 86 -3.40 -3.34 -8.14
CA ILE A 86 -4.65 -3.87 -7.56
C ILE A 86 -5.17 -2.92 -6.49
N LEU A 87 -4.30 -2.44 -5.60
CA LEU A 87 -4.69 -1.50 -4.55
C LEU A 87 -5.10 -0.13 -5.11
N VAL A 88 -4.43 0.34 -6.16
CA VAL A 88 -4.78 1.59 -6.85
C VAL A 88 -6.16 1.49 -7.50
N ASP A 89 -6.45 0.38 -8.18
CA ASP A 89 -7.74 0.18 -8.82
C ASP A 89 -8.88 0.05 -7.80
N ASP A 90 -8.60 -0.56 -6.65
CA ASP A 90 -9.55 -0.61 -5.53
C ASP A 90 -9.77 0.78 -4.93
N ALA A 91 -8.70 1.53 -4.66
CA ALA A 91 -8.76 2.90 -4.17
C ALA A 91 -9.57 3.83 -5.11
N ARG A 92 -9.41 3.69 -6.43
CA ARG A 92 -10.20 4.43 -7.43
C ARG A 92 -11.69 4.11 -7.33
N LYS A 93 -12.03 2.81 -7.19
CA LYS A 93 -13.43 2.39 -7.02
C LYS A 93 -14.02 2.98 -5.76
N GLU A 94 -13.31 2.90 -4.63
CA GLU A 94 -13.77 3.44 -3.36
C GLU A 94 -13.97 4.96 -3.41
N ALA A 95 -13.08 5.70 -4.09
CA ALA A 95 -13.24 7.13 -4.29
C ALA A 95 -14.50 7.45 -5.10
N GLN A 96 -14.75 6.73 -6.19
CA GLN A 96 -15.94 6.93 -7.02
C GLN A 96 -17.24 6.53 -6.30
N ILE A 97 -17.23 5.41 -5.57
CA ILE A 97 -18.37 4.97 -4.76
C ILE A 97 -18.72 6.03 -3.70
N HIS A 98 -17.71 6.61 -3.05
CA HIS A 98 -17.92 7.68 -2.08
C HIS A 98 -18.56 8.90 -2.74
N LYS A 99 -18.03 9.33 -3.88
CA LYS A 99 -18.54 10.50 -4.63
C LYS A 99 -19.98 10.30 -5.08
N VAL A 100 -20.35 9.10 -5.55
CA VAL A 100 -21.73 8.77 -5.96
C VAL A 100 -22.69 8.77 -4.76
N ASN A 101 -22.27 8.22 -3.62
CA ASN A 101 -23.14 8.06 -2.45
C ASN A 101 -23.32 9.34 -1.65
N TYR A 102 -22.30 10.19 -1.56
CA TYR A 102 -22.28 11.36 -0.69
C TYR A 102 -22.24 12.70 -1.46
N GLY A 103 -21.98 12.68 -2.76
CA GLY A 103 -21.89 13.90 -3.57
C GLY A 103 -20.64 14.74 -3.32
N GLU A 104 -19.66 14.20 -2.59
CA GLU A 104 -18.40 14.88 -2.23
C GLU A 104 -17.18 13.98 -2.48
N ASN A 105 -16.01 14.57 -2.54
CA ASN A 105 -14.76 13.81 -2.70
C ASN A 105 -14.38 13.13 -1.38
N ILE A 106 -13.82 11.92 -1.47
CA ILE A 106 -13.36 11.18 -0.30
C ILE A 106 -12.10 11.84 0.30
N GLY A 107 -12.03 11.94 1.62
CA GLY A 107 -10.82 12.42 2.30
C GLY A 107 -9.68 11.41 2.24
N VAL A 108 -8.43 11.90 2.22
CA VAL A 108 -7.21 11.08 2.13
C VAL A 108 -7.13 10.06 3.26
N GLU A 109 -7.48 10.45 4.49
CA GLU A 109 -7.47 9.56 5.64
C GLU A 109 -8.48 8.42 5.49
N MET A 110 -9.72 8.75 5.09
CA MET A 110 -10.77 7.76 4.89
C MET A 110 -10.41 6.78 3.78
N LEU A 111 -9.91 7.27 2.64
CA LEU A 111 -9.45 6.41 1.55
C LEU A 111 -8.34 5.48 2.00
N THR A 112 -7.34 6.01 2.72
CA THR A 112 -6.22 5.20 3.21
C THR A 112 -6.69 4.11 4.16
N LYS A 113 -7.66 4.40 5.06
CA LYS A 113 -8.27 3.38 5.94
C LYS A 113 -8.92 2.26 5.13
N LYS A 114 -9.73 2.60 4.11
CA LYS A 114 -10.37 1.59 3.25
C LYS A 114 -9.35 0.70 2.53
N VAL A 115 -8.27 1.28 2.00
CA VAL A 115 -7.17 0.51 1.40
C VAL A 115 -6.52 -0.41 2.43
N CYS A 116 -6.25 0.07 3.64
CA CYS A 116 -5.69 -0.75 4.72
C CYS A 116 -6.63 -1.89 5.13
N ASP A 117 -7.95 -1.65 5.19
CA ASP A 117 -8.95 -2.67 5.50
C ASP A 117 -8.98 -3.76 4.41
N TYR A 118 -8.85 -3.34 3.14
CA TYR A 118 -8.72 -4.27 2.03
C TYR A 118 -7.44 -5.12 2.14
N GLU A 119 -6.27 -4.50 2.43
CA GLU A 119 -5.03 -5.23 2.68
C GLU A 119 -5.15 -6.21 3.86
N GLN A 120 -5.83 -5.79 4.94
CA GLN A 120 -6.06 -6.60 6.13
C GLN A 120 -6.85 -7.88 5.85
N ASN A 121 -7.82 -7.83 4.96
CA ASN A 121 -8.61 -9.01 4.58
C ASN A 121 -7.73 -10.14 4.06
N PHE A 122 -6.64 -9.83 3.35
CA PHE A 122 -5.69 -10.82 2.83
C PHE A 122 -4.80 -11.47 3.90
N THR A 123 -4.83 -10.98 5.11
CA THR A 123 -4.14 -11.59 6.25
C THR A 123 -5.03 -12.51 7.07
N GLN A 124 -6.36 -12.44 6.89
CA GLN A 124 -7.34 -13.21 7.66
C GLN A 124 -7.90 -14.41 6.89
N TYR A 125 -7.84 -14.40 5.56
CA TYR A 125 -8.36 -15.47 4.72
C TYR A 125 -7.24 -16.33 4.18
N GLY A 126 -7.36 -17.65 4.36
CA GLY A 126 -6.43 -18.64 3.81
C GLY A 126 -6.45 -18.65 2.27
N GLY A 127 -5.32 -19.01 1.66
CA GLY A 127 -5.18 -19.14 0.21
C GLY A 127 -4.76 -17.88 -0.55
N ALA A 128 -4.72 -16.73 0.11
CA ALA A 128 -4.15 -15.50 -0.43
C ALA A 128 -2.85 -15.14 0.28
N ARG A 129 -1.96 -14.39 -0.36
CA ARG A 129 -0.77 -13.82 0.28
C ARG A 129 -1.00 -12.35 0.60
N PRO A 130 -0.29 -11.77 1.60
CA PRO A 130 -0.31 -10.34 1.84
C PRO A 130 0.27 -9.58 0.64
N PHE A 131 -0.13 -8.33 0.48
CA PHE A 131 0.43 -7.44 -0.52
C PHE A 131 1.89 -7.11 -0.21
N GLY A 132 2.77 -7.31 -1.19
CA GLY A 132 4.19 -6.96 -1.10
C GLY A 132 4.46 -5.52 -1.54
N THR A 133 3.55 -4.60 -1.26
CA THR A 133 3.66 -3.18 -1.62
C THR A 133 3.25 -2.27 -0.47
N SER A 134 3.65 -1.03 -0.55
CA SER A 134 3.21 0.06 0.34
C SER A 134 2.91 1.27 -0.51
N LEU A 135 1.81 1.96 -0.20
CA LEU A 135 1.40 3.19 -0.88
C LEU A 135 1.61 4.40 0.03
N LEU A 136 2.10 5.49 -0.55
CA LEU A 136 2.01 6.84 0.00
C LEU A 136 0.86 7.53 -0.71
N VAL A 137 -0.23 7.79 0.02
CA VAL A 137 -1.41 8.48 -0.49
C VAL A 137 -1.30 9.95 -0.09
N ALA A 138 -1.46 10.83 -1.06
CA ALA A 138 -1.33 12.26 -0.88
C ALA A 138 -2.48 12.98 -1.58
N GLY A 139 -2.99 14.03 -0.98
CA GLY A 139 -4.08 14.79 -1.57
C GLY A 139 -4.56 15.92 -0.69
N THR A 140 -5.73 16.46 -1.02
CA THR A 140 -6.38 17.52 -0.26
C THR A 140 -7.89 17.27 -0.20
N ASP A 141 -8.45 17.52 0.98
CA ASP A 141 -9.88 17.60 1.26
C ASP A 141 -10.24 18.93 1.95
N GLY A 142 -9.53 20.01 1.56
CA GLY A 142 -9.50 21.30 2.21
C GLY A 142 -8.17 21.57 2.92
N PHE A 143 -7.47 20.49 3.33
CA PHE A 143 -6.11 20.54 3.86
C PHE A 143 -5.24 19.50 3.15
N PHE A 144 -3.96 19.81 2.93
CA PHE A 144 -3.04 18.85 2.35
C PHE A 144 -2.73 17.73 3.34
N GLU A 145 -2.88 16.50 2.91
CA GLU A 145 -2.61 15.31 3.70
C GLU A 145 -1.65 14.36 3.01
N LEU A 146 -0.89 13.63 3.83
CA LEU A 146 0.01 12.58 3.40
C LEU A 146 -0.14 11.40 4.37
N LYS A 147 -0.55 10.26 3.87
CA LYS A 147 -0.76 9.04 4.65
C LYS A 147 -0.02 7.87 4.00
N ARG A 148 0.27 6.85 4.78
CA ARG A 148 0.90 5.63 4.32
C ARG A 148 -0.01 4.42 4.55
N SER A 149 -0.22 3.64 3.48
CA SER A 149 -0.81 2.31 3.56
C SER A 149 0.30 1.27 3.52
N ARG A 150 0.21 0.27 4.37
CA ARG A 150 1.04 -0.94 4.35
C ARG A 150 0.29 -2.08 5.04
N THR A 151 0.55 -3.31 4.64
CA THR A 151 0.09 -4.47 5.40
C THR A 151 0.61 -4.38 6.84
N ARG A 152 -0.31 -4.21 7.78
CA ARG A 152 0.02 -4.05 9.21
C ARG A 152 0.17 -5.41 9.89
N ASP A 153 1.09 -5.45 10.84
CA ASP A 153 1.12 -6.48 11.85
C ASP A 153 0.21 -6.03 13.00
N PRO A 154 -0.84 -6.79 13.36
CA PRO A 154 -1.81 -6.36 14.35
C PRO A 154 -1.24 -6.22 15.77
N ILE A 155 0.02 -6.61 16.00
CA ILE A 155 0.63 -6.66 17.34
C ILE A 155 1.61 -5.52 17.59
N PHE A 156 2.17 -4.88 16.56
CA PHE A 156 3.31 -3.96 16.71
C PHE A 156 3.12 -2.56 16.12
N ASP A 157 1.90 -2.13 15.80
CA ASP A 157 1.60 -0.76 15.35
C ASP A 157 0.62 -0.02 16.25
#